data_ebc7c6ae524b74613ffde711e440da4c
#
_entry.id   ebc7c6ae524b74613ffde711e440da4c
#
_cell.length_a   1.000
_cell.length_b   1.000
_cell.length_c   1.000
_cell.angle_alpha   90.00
_cell.angle_beta   90.00
_cell.angle_gamma   90.00
#
_symmetry.space_group_name_H-M   'P 1'
#
loop_
_entity.id
_entity.type
_entity.pdbx_description
1 polymer ?
#
loop_
_entity_poly.entity_id
_entity_poly.type
_entity_poly.pdbx_seq_one_letter_code
_entity_poly.pdbx_strand_id
1 'polypeptide(L)'
;MIVPDHATIGVLVAEGAGRSPEEWLQFATQILTRCIEAIGALIIAVGVIRALGRWIAQHLSRQGERDTTETIRLGLGRTLGLALEFLLAADILSTAVAPTWDAIGKLAAVATIRTLLNYFLGKELANEQQRSEPPGH
;
A
#
# COMPACT_ATOMS: atom_id res chain seq x y z
N MET A 1 -7.78 -21.84 -3.60
CA MET A 1 -7.59 -21.36 -2.23
C MET A 1 -6.94 -22.50 -1.44
N ILE A 2 -5.63 -22.42 -1.22
CA ILE A 2 -4.88 -23.46 -0.50
C ILE A 2 -5.05 -23.13 0.99
N VAL A 3 -5.89 -23.91 1.67
CA VAL A 3 -5.94 -23.91 3.14
C VAL A 3 -4.69 -24.63 3.62
N PRO A 4 -3.80 -23.99 4.41
CA PRO A 4 -2.65 -24.72 4.95
C PRO A 4 -3.17 -25.83 5.83
N ASP A 5 -2.73 -27.05 5.51
CA ASP A 5 -3.05 -28.26 6.23
C ASP A 5 -2.62 -28.12 7.70
N HIS A 6 -3.39 -28.66 8.62
CA HIS A 6 -3.09 -28.66 10.06
C HIS A 6 -1.68 -29.17 10.39
N ALA A 7 -1.13 -30.02 9.53
CA ALA A 7 0.25 -30.50 9.59
C ALA A 7 1.27 -29.37 9.39
N THR A 8 1.01 -28.44 8.45
CA THR A 8 1.91 -27.31 8.17
C THR A 8 1.92 -26.31 9.34
N ILE A 9 0.76 -26.05 9.94
CA ILE A 9 0.65 -25.19 11.14
C ILE A 9 1.34 -25.86 12.33
N GLY A 10 1.19 -27.17 12.49
CA GLY A 10 1.86 -27.94 13.54
C GLY A 10 3.39 -27.94 13.44
N VAL A 11 3.93 -28.02 12.21
CA VAL A 11 5.37 -27.93 11.96
C VAL A 11 5.90 -26.52 12.26
N LEU A 12 5.18 -25.48 11.87
CA LEU A 12 5.57 -24.09 12.15
C LEU A 12 5.56 -23.77 13.65
N VAL A 13 4.60 -24.32 14.40
CA VAL A 13 4.53 -24.18 15.86
C VAL A 13 5.61 -25.01 16.56
N ALA A 14 5.91 -26.22 16.07
CA ALA A 14 6.95 -27.08 16.62
C ALA A 14 8.37 -26.52 16.35
N GLU A 15 8.62 -25.92 15.21
CA GLU A 15 9.87 -25.22 14.94
C GLU A 15 10.06 -23.95 15.79
N GLY A 16 8.97 -23.31 16.22
CA GLY A 16 9.01 -22.16 17.14
C GLY A 16 9.38 -22.53 18.59
N ALA A 17 9.10 -23.75 19.01
CA ALA A 17 9.30 -24.16 20.42
C ALA A 17 10.76 -24.40 20.82
N GLY A 18 11.70 -24.47 19.87
CA GLY A 18 13.15 -24.69 20.14
C GLY A 18 14.03 -23.48 19.85
N ARG A 19 13.47 -22.33 19.44
CA ARG A 19 14.21 -21.12 19.08
C ARG A 19 14.41 -20.21 20.29
N SER A 20 15.55 -19.52 20.32
CA SER A 20 15.75 -18.44 21.28
C SER A 20 14.67 -17.35 21.14
N PRO A 21 14.35 -16.61 22.22
CA PRO A 21 13.35 -15.53 22.15
C PRO A 21 13.61 -14.52 21.01
N GLU A 22 14.86 -14.30 20.67
CA GLU A 22 15.30 -13.42 19.59
C GLU A 22 14.98 -13.98 18.20
N GLU A 23 15.21 -15.28 17.99
CA GLU A 23 14.87 -15.95 16.73
C GLU A 23 13.36 -16.01 16.51
N TRP A 24 12.60 -16.19 17.57
CA TRP A 24 11.14 -16.18 17.49
C TRP A 24 10.59 -14.82 17.11
N LEU A 25 11.13 -13.74 17.68
CA LEU A 25 10.78 -12.37 17.34
C LEU A 25 11.09 -12.05 15.88
N GLN A 26 12.27 -12.43 15.37
CA GLN A 26 12.64 -12.24 13.98
C GLN A 26 11.69 -12.99 13.04
N PHE A 27 11.36 -14.24 13.34
CA PHE A 27 10.45 -15.05 12.55
C PHE A 27 9.03 -14.46 12.53
N ALA A 28 8.49 -14.08 13.69
CA ALA A 28 7.18 -13.46 13.81
C ALA A 28 7.11 -12.14 13.03
N THR A 29 8.16 -11.33 13.12
CA THR A 29 8.23 -10.06 12.39
C THR A 29 8.31 -10.26 10.89
N GLN A 30 9.09 -11.24 10.41
CA GLN A 30 9.15 -11.55 8.98
C GLN A 30 7.78 -11.95 8.43
N ILE A 31 7.06 -12.83 9.14
CA ILE A 31 5.71 -13.22 8.72
C ILE A 31 4.77 -12.01 8.70
N LEU A 32 4.79 -11.20 9.75
CA LEU A 32 3.93 -10.02 9.85
C LEU A 32 4.24 -9.01 8.74
N THR A 33 5.53 -8.76 8.48
CA THR A 33 5.97 -7.90 7.37
C THR A 33 5.46 -8.42 6.02
N ARG A 34 5.61 -9.71 5.74
CA ARG A 34 5.10 -10.32 4.50
C ARG A 34 3.58 -10.23 4.37
N CYS A 35 2.85 -10.40 5.46
CA CYS A 35 1.40 -10.22 5.47
C CYS A 35 1.00 -8.78 5.14
N ILE A 36 1.67 -7.80 5.74
CA ILE A 36 1.40 -6.36 5.49
C ILE A 36 1.76 -5.99 4.05
N GLU A 37 2.90 -6.45 3.53
CA GLU A 37 3.30 -6.26 2.13
C GLU A 37 2.26 -6.86 1.17
N ALA A 38 1.77 -8.08 1.44
CA ALA A 38 0.77 -8.74 0.62
C ALA A 38 -0.56 -7.98 0.61
N ILE A 39 -1.00 -7.45 1.76
CA ILE A 39 -2.19 -6.61 1.87
C ILE A 39 -2.02 -5.32 1.05
N GLY A 40 -0.87 -4.64 1.18
CA GLY A 40 -0.57 -3.45 0.39
C GLY A 40 -0.60 -3.72 -1.10
N ALA A 41 0.05 -4.80 -1.54
CA ALA A 41 0.05 -5.22 -2.94
C ALA A 41 -1.37 -5.55 -3.46
N LEU A 42 -2.19 -6.21 -2.63
CA LEU A 42 -3.59 -6.53 -2.99
C LEU A 42 -4.43 -5.26 -3.16
N ILE A 43 -4.28 -4.29 -2.27
CA ILE A 43 -4.97 -2.98 -2.36
C ILE A 43 -4.60 -2.28 -3.68
N ILE A 44 -3.31 -2.26 -4.03
CA ILE A 44 -2.84 -1.68 -5.30
C ILE A 44 -3.45 -2.42 -6.49
N ALA A 45 -3.39 -3.75 -6.50
CA ALA A 45 -3.91 -4.56 -7.60
C ALA A 45 -5.40 -4.31 -7.82
N VAL A 46 -6.21 -4.35 -6.77
CA VAL A 46 -7.64 -4.07 -6.84
C VAL A 46 -7.91 -2.64 -7.31
N GLY A 47 -7.16 -1.66 -6.80
CA GLY A 47 -7.28 -0.26 -7.21
C GLY A 47 -7.01 -0.06 -8.70
N VAL A 48 -5.92 -0.65 -9.20
CA VAL A 48 -5.53 -0.57 -10.62
C VAL A 48 -6.54 -1.27 -11.52
N ILE A 49 -6.97 -2.49 -11.16
CA ILE A 49 -7.96 -3.25 -11.94
C ILE A 49 -9.29 -2.47 -12.05
N ARG A 50 -9.75 -1.87 -10.95
CA ARG A 50 -10.97 -1.06 -10.94
C ARG A 50 -10.83 0.22 -11.77
N ALA A 51 -9.70 0.90 -11.68
CA ALA A 51 -9.40 2.09 -12.47
C ALA A 51 -9.37 1.76 -13.96
N LEU A 52 -8.66 0.68 -14.32
CA LEU A 52 -8.55 0.21 -15.70
C LEU A 52 -9.90 -0.23 -16.26
N GLY A 53 -10.69 -0.97 -15.49
CA GLY A 53 -12.03 -1.39 -15.90
C GLY A 53 -12.96 -0.21 -16.18
N ARG A 54 -12.93 0.83 -15.34
CA ARG A 54 -13.69 2.07 -15.58
C ARG A 54 -13.21 2.81 -16.82
N TRP A 55 -11.90 2.90 -17.00
CA TRP A 55 -11.32 3.56 -18.17
C TRP A 55 -11.70 2.87 -19.48
N ILE A 56 -11.62 1.53 -19.52
CA ILE A 56 -12.03 0.71 -20.67
C ILE A 56 -13.54 0.88 -20.94
N ALA A 57 -14.38 0.79 -19.91
CA ALA A 57 -15.83 0.94 -20.05
C ALA A 57 -16.21 2.30 -20.62
N GLN A 58 -15.51 3.37 -20.27
CA GLN A 58 -15.71 4.72 -20.81
C GLN A 58 -15.28 4.82 -22.28
N HIS A 59 -14.15 4.21 -22.63
CA HIS A 59 -13.70 4.20 -24.03
C HIS A 59 -14.66 3.46 -24.97
N LEU A 60 -15.31 2.38 -24.47
CA LEU A 60 -16.32 1.67 -25.24
C LEU A 60 -17.66 2.41 -25.32
N SER A 61 -18.00 3.23 -24.32
CA SER A 61 -19.31 3.91 -24.26
C SER A 61 -19.38 5.23 -25.01
N ARG A 62 -18.31 5.68 -25.66
CA ARG A 62 -18.23 6.93 -26.48
C ARG A 62 -18.74 8.22 -25.83
N GLN A 63 -19.04 8.21 -24.54
CA GLN A 63 -19.43 9.41 -23.81
C GLN A 63 -18.19 10.02 -23.16
N GLY A 64 -17.59 10.97 -23.85
CA GLY A 64 -16.43 11.71 -23.38
C GLY A 64 -16.85 12.77 -22.37
N GLU A 65 -16.86 12.43 -21.10
CA GLU A 65 -16.87 13.42 -20.03
C GLU A 65 -15.49 13.45 -19.35
N ARG A 66 -14.84 14.61 -19.46
CA ARG A 66 -13.52 14.86 -18.85
C ARG A 66 -13.55 14.71 -17.34
N ASP A 67 -14.68 14.98 -16.70
CA ASP A 67 -14.89 14.88 -15.24
C ASP A 67 -14.68 13.47 -14.69
N THR A 68 -14.98 12.44 -15.49
CA THR A 68 -14.89 11.06 -15.02
C THR A 68 -13.44 10.56 -14.94
N THR A 69 -12.57 11.01 -15.85
CA THR A 69 -11.15 10.63 -15.83
C THR A 69 -10.46 11.19 -14.60
N GLU A 70 -10.81 12.40 -14.19
CA GLU A 70 -10.29 13.04 -12.99
C GLU A 70 -10.71 12.30 -11.72
N THR A 71 -11.98 11.95 -11.59
CA THR A 71 -12.49 11.15 -10.48
C THR A 71 -11.80 9.80 -10.36
N ILE A 72 -11.48 9.14 -11.49
CA ILE A 72 -10.73 7.88 -11.50
C ILE A 72 -9.29 8.09 -11.00
N ARG A 73 -8.62 9.14 -11.47
CA ARG A 73 -7.25 9.47 -11.03
C ARG A 73 -7.19 9.76 -9.53
N LEU A 74 -8.15 10.53 -9.01
CA LEU A 74 -8.25 10.85 -7.58
C LEU A 74 -8.50 9.60 -6.74
N GLY A 75 -9.44 8.75 -7.16
CA GLY A 75 -9.73 7.49 -6.49
C GLY A 75 -8.52 6.55 -6.48
N LEU A 76 -7.80 6.44 -7.59
CA LEU A 76 -6.59 5.64 -7.69
C LEU A 76 -5.47 6.20 -6.81
N GLY A 77 -5.25 7.53 -6.83
CA GLY A 77 -4.25 8.19 -6.00
C GLY A 77 -4.47 7.94 -4.50
N ARG A 78 -5.73 8.00 -4.05
CA ARG A 78 -6.10 7.71 -2.66
C ARG A 78 -5.84 6.25 -2.28
N THR A 79 -6.16 5.31 -3.17
CA THR A 79 -5.91 3.89 -2.97
C THR A 79 -4.41 3.59 -2.92
N LEU A 80 -3.63 4.20 -3.81
CA LEU A 80 -2.17 4.07 -3.80
C LEU A 80 -1.54 4.68 -2.55
N GLY A 81 -2.03 5.84 -2.09
CA GLY A 81 -1.59 6.47 -0.84
C GLY A 81 -1.76 5.53 0.35
N LEU A 82 -2.93 4.92 0.50
CA LEU A 82 -3.21 3.95 1.56
C LEU A 82 -2.29 2.71 1.46
N ALA A 83 -2.11 2.16 0.28
CA ALA A 83 -1.22 1.02 0.07
C ALA A 83 0.23 1.34 0.43
N LEU A 84 0.71 2.55 0.10
CA LEU A 84 2.04 3.04 0.47
C LEU A 84 2.20 3.17 2.00
N GLU A 85 1.15 3.51 2.73
CA GLU A 85 1.14 3.53 4.19
C GLU A 85 1.37 2.13 4.79
N PHE A 86 0.71 1.10 4.24
CA PHE A 86 0.94 -0.29 4.65
C PHE A 86 2.37 -0.74 4.36
N LEU A 87 2.91 -0.42 3.17
CA LEU A 87 4.27 -0.77 2.81
C LEU A 87 5.30 -0.06 3.72
N LEU A 88 5.06 1.20 4.07
CA LEU A 88 5.92 1.92 5.01
C LEU A 88 5.89 1.29 6.40
N ALA A 89 4.72 0.87 6.88
CA ALA A 89 4.60 0.18 8.17
C ALA A 89 5.39 -1.15 8.17
N ALA A 90 5.36 -1.90 7.08
CA ALA A 90 6.15 -3.13 6.90
C ALA A 90 7.66 -2.85 6.93
N ASP A 91 8.11 -1.79 6.25
CA ASP A 91 9.51 -1.39 6.22
C ASP A 91 10.01 -0.97 7.61
N ILE A 92 9.20 -0.21 8.36
CA ILE A 92 9.51 0.21 9.75
C ILE A 92 9.62 -1.02 10.65
N LEU A 93 8.69 -1.95 10.54
CA LEU A 93 8.68 -3.18 11.35
C LEU A 93 9.91 -4.04 11.07
N SER A 94 10.26 -4.21 9.79
CA SER A 94 11.46 -4.95 9.38
C SER A 94 12.74 -4.31 9.90
N THR A 95 12.84 -2.99 9.86
CA THR A 95 14.01 -2.24 10.32
C THR A 95 14.13 -2.24 11.85
N ALA A 96 13.02 -2.27 12.58
CA ALA A 96 13.01 -2.27 14.05
C ALA A 96 13.61 -3.55 14.64
N VAL A 97 13.51 -4.69 13.95
CA VAL A 97 14.00 -5.98 14.43
C VAL A 97 15.45 -6.26 14.05
N ALA A 98 15.90 -5.76 12.90
CA ALA A 98 17.26 -5.92 12.42
C ALA A 98 17.83 -4.59 11.92
N PRO A 99 18.15 -3.64 12.80
CA PRO A 99 18.60 -2.31 12.41
C PRO A 99 20.00 -2.39 11.78
N THR A 100 20.07 -2.18 10.47
CA THR A 100 21.31 -1.94 9.75
C THR A 100 21.31 -0.51 9.19
N TRP A 101 22.46 0.14 9.13
CA TRP A 101 22.58 1.49 8.58
C TRP A 101 22.10 1.57 7.13
N ASP A 102 22.32 0.52 6.35
CA ASP A 102 21.84 0.40 4.97
C ASP A 102 20.29 0.34 4.93
N ALA A 103 19.67 -0.47 5.78
CA ALA A 103 18.23 -0.55 5.89
C ALA A 103 17.58 0.78 6.33
N ILE A 104 18.18 1.45 7.31
CA ILE A 104 17.74 2.77 7.79
C ILE A 104 17.86 3.82 6.69
N GLY A 105 18.96 3.83 5.93
CA GLY A 105 19.16 4.73 4.81
C GLY A 105 18.14 4.54 3.69
N LYS A 106 17.87 3.29 3.30
CA LYS A 106 16.84 2.94 2.31
C LYS A 106 15.45 3.35 2.78
N LEU A 107 15.11 3.07 4.03
CA LEU A 107 13.83 3.46 4.62
C LEU A 107 13.65 4.99 4.61
N ALA A 108 14.67 5.74 5.02
CA ALA A 108 14.63 7.19 5.02
C ALA A 108 14.43 7.77 3.60
N ALA A 109 15.14 7.22 2.61
CA ALA A 109 14.99 7.62 1.21
C ALA A 109 13.58 7.35 0.68
N VAL A 110 13.05 6.15 0.89
CA VAL A 110 11.70 5.77 0.47
C VAL A 110 10.64 6.60 1.20
N ALA A 111 10.77 6.80 2.51
CA ALA A 111 9.85 7.63 3.30
C ALA A 111 9.82 9.08 2.80
N THR A 112 10.99 9.64 2.47
CA THR A 112 11.10 11.00 1.93
C THR A 112 10.37 11.11 0.59
N ILE A 113 10.61 10.18 -0.34
CA ILE A 113 9.94 10.16 -1.65
C ILE A 113 8.42 10.04 -1.48
N ARG A 114 7.94 9.15 -0.61
CA ARG A 114 6.50 8.98 -0.32
C ARG A 114 5.88 10.24 0.27
N THR A 115 6.57 10.87 1.22
CA THR A 115 6.09 12.12 1.82
C THR A 115 5.96 13.23 0.79
N LEU A 116 6.95 13.36 -0.10
CA LEU A 116 6.88 14.30 -1.21
C LEU A 116 5.71 14.00 -2.15
N LEU A 117 5.52 12.75 -2.54
CA LEU A 117 4.41 12.34 -3.40
C LEU A 117 3.05 12.63 -2.73
N ASN A 118 2.89 12.29 -1.45
CA ASN A 118 1.66 12.61 -0.71
C ASN A 118 1.41 14.11 -0.61
N TYR A 119 2.46 14.89 -0.40
CA TYR A 119 2.35 16.35 -0.35
C TYR A 119 1.90 16.92 -1.71
N PHE A 120 2.50 16.47 -2.81
CA PHE A 120 2.11 16.92 -4.15
C PHE A 120 0.69 16.49 -4.51
N LEU A 121 0.32 15.24 -4.23
CA LEU A 121 -1.05 14.73 -4.43
C LEU A 121 -2.06 15.51 -3.60
N GLY A 122 -1.77 15.78 -2.33
CA GLY A 122 -2.64 16.56 -1.46
C GLY A 122 -2.83 18.00 -1.96
N LYS A 123 -1.78 18.60 -2.50
CA LYS A 123 -1.84 19.95 -3.07
C LYS A 123 -2.65 20.00 -4.37
N GLU A 124 -2.49 19.02 -5.26
CA GLU A 124 -3.32 18.91 -6.47
C GLU A 124 -4.79 18.74 -6.13
N LEU A 125 -5.11 17.85 -5.19
CA LEU A 125 -6.49 17.62 -4.72
C LEU A 125 -7.11 18.89 -4.13
N ALA A 126 -6.37 19.65 -3.34
CA ALA A 126 -6.85 20.90 -2.75
C ALA A 126 -7.12 21.98 -3.82
N ASN A 127 -6.26 22.08 -4.85
CA ASN A 127 -6.44 23.03 -5.93
C ASN A 127 -7.67 22.71 -6.80
N GLU A 128 -7.99 21.44 -6.99
CA GLU A 128 -9.14 21.01 -7.77
C GLU A 128 -10.46 21.22 -7.03
N GLN A 129 -10.48 21.01 -5.71
CA GLN A 129 -11.66 21.34 -4.90
C GLN A 129 -12.00 22.83 -4.92
N GLN A 130 -10.99 23.71 -4.95
CA GLN A 130 -11.21 25.15 -5.08
C GLN A 130 -11.72 25.58 -6.48
N ARG A 131 -11.39 24.80 -7.52
CA ARG A 131 -11.91 25.08 -8.88
C ARG A 131 -13.35 24.59 -9.07
N SER A 132 -13.82 23.66 -8.27
CA SER A 132 -15.16 23.08 -8.36
C SER A 132 -16.20 23.85 -7.54
N GLU A 133 -15.80 24.84 -6.73
CA GLU A 133 -16.75 25.76 -6.08
C GLU A 133 -17.18 26.83 -7.07
N PRO A 134 -18.48 26.89 -7.44
CA PRO A 134 -18.99 28.00 -8.26
C PRO A 134 -18.83 29.31 -7.48
N PRO A 135 -18.52 30.44 -8.16
CA PRO A 135 -18.41 31.72 -7.49
C PRO A 135 -19.74 32.03 -6.81
N GLY A 136 -19.72 32.07 -5.48
CA GLY A 136 -20.88 32.39 -4.67
C GLY A 136 -21.40 33.79 -5.03
N HIS A 137 -22.69 33.85 -5.30
CA HIS A 137 -23.45 35.09 -5.35
C HIS A 137 -23.68 35.62 -3.95
#